data_1ca83d8fab4083eb02aaea33024936a7
#
_entry.id   1ca83d8fab4083eb02aaea33024936a7
#
_cell.length_a   1.000
_cell.length_b   1.000
_cell.length_c   1.000
_cell.angle_alpha   90.00
_cell.angle_beta   90.00
_cell.angle_gamma   90.00
#
_symmetry.space_group_name_H-M   'P 1'
#
loop_
_entity.id
_entity.type
_entity.pdbx_description
1 polymer ?
#
loop_
_entity_poly.entity_id
_entity_poly.type
_entity_poly.pdbx_seq_one_letter_code
_entity_poly.pdbx_strand_id
1 'polypeptide(L)'
;NPVTTTTTTEDPDNPVTTTTTTEDPDNPVTTTTTTTEDPDNPVTTTTTTENPDNPVTTTTTTENSDNPVTTTTTTTEDPDNPVTTTTTTTPAVDPSEVDSIAVETVAAEASNGVYFSKDKAFNASDLISSVKLTLKNGKETVYDDAASIDAYIGFKSTPGEVYKTVVDANAKLADKDKVGKIYYQGGVDIYYTTGVEGSDTIAIDAKPEVAVALKGDTNLNGKVDNDDALQTLTYYSNVNAGAKDVAFTATAKTNALLEKLVYFVSDADTESKLGTDSKDKLITNDDALFILTYYAQQYAGNKDDEETLWTDVLANKYLNKD
;
A
#
# COMPACT_ATOMS: atom_id res chain seq x y z
N ASN A 1 -20.76 12.74 -34.71
CA ASN A 1 -19.42 12.53 -35.30
C ASN A 1 -18.42 13.20 -34.39
N PRO A 2 -17.44 12.45 -33.86
CA PRO A 2 -16.42 13.02 -33.01
C PRO A 2 -15.62 14.08 -33.76
N VAL A 3 -15.39 15.21 -33.13
CA VAL A 3 -14.52 16.27 -33.69
C VAL A 3 -13.16 16.10 -33.03
N THR A 4 -12.15 15.74 -33.82
CA THR A 4 -10.75 15.64 -33.34
C THR A 4 -9.99 16.87 -33.87
N THR A 5 -9.45 17.66 -32.95
CA THR A 5 -8.57 18.77 -33.32
C THR A 5 -7.16 18.48 -32.75
N THR A 6 -6.19 18.34 -33.63
CA THR A 6 -4.78 18.19 -33.25
C THR A 6 -4.03 19.44 -33.66
N THR A 7 -3.37 20.11 -32.73
CA THR A 7 -2.49 21.23 -33.03
C THR A 7 -1.07 20.87 -32.56
N THR A 8 -0.13 20.82 -33.50
CA THR A 8 1.29 20.58 -33.22
C THR A 8 2.06 21.86 -33.63
N THR A 9 2.84 22.41 -32.71
CA THR A 9 3.73 23.54 -32.98
C THR A 9 5.16 23.09 -32.66
N GLU A 10 6.03 23.10 -33.67
CA GLU A 10 7.46 22.81 -33.55
C GLU A 10 8.26 24.08 -33.80
N ASP A 11 8.96 24.57 -32.78
CA ASP A 11 9.89 25.69 -32.87
C ASP A 11 11.16 25.30 -32.11
N PRO A 12 12.35 25.33 -32.73
CA PRO A 12 13.61 24.96 -32.07
C PRO A 12 14.00 25.87 -30.90
N ASP A 13 13.44 27.07 -30.82
CA ASP A 13 13.62 28.02 -29.74
C ASP A 13 12.41 28.09 -28.79
N ASN A 14 11.37 27.25 -29.03
CA ASN A 14 10.15 27.21 -28.24
C ASN A 14 9.64 25.76 -28.12
N PRO A 15 9.09 25.39 -26.98
CA PRO A 15 8.68 24.00 -26.70
C PRO A 15 7.60 23.47 -27.65
N VAL A 16 7.67 22.19 -27.99
CA VAL A 16 6.64 21.46 -28.73
C VAL A 16 5.38 21.34 -27.86
N THR A 17 4.28 21.94 -28.34
CA THR A 17 2.98 21.80 -27.68
C THR A 17 2.05 20.94 -28.55
N THR A 18 1.67 19.78 -28.07
CA THR A 18 0.67 18.92 -28.72
C THR A 18 -0.62 18.93 -27.91
N THR A 19 -1.70 19.44 -28.50
CA THR A 19 -3.03 19.41 -27.90
C THR A 19 -3.92 18.48 -28.73
N THR A 20 -4.43 17.42 -28.13
CA THR A 20 -5.43 16.53 -28.76
C THR A 20 -6.74 16.66 -28.00
N THR A 21 -7.79 17.13 -28.66
CA THR A 21 -9.14 17.20 -28.10
C THR A 21 -10.03 16.24 -28.87
N THR A 22 -10.69 15.30 -28.18
CA THR A 22 -11.68 14.39 -28.77
C THR A 22 -13.01 14.66 -28.09
N GLU A 23 -14.01 15.06 -28.86
CA GLU A 23 -15.39 15.28 -28.38
C GLU A 23 -16.32 14.23 -29.01
N ASP A 24 -16.99 13.45 -28.19
CA ASP A 24 -18.05 12.54 -28.54
C ASP A 24 -19.37 13.05 -27.91
N PRO A 25 -20.41 13.41 -28.70
CA PRO A 25 -21.65 13.95 -28.15
C PRO A 25 -22.45 12.96 -27.30
N ASP A 26 -22.24 11.65 -27.46
CA ASP A 26 -22.93 10.60 -26.70
C ASP A 26 -22.08 10.11 -25.51
N ASN A 27 -20.82 10.50 -25.48
CA ASN A 27 -19.89 10.18 -24.39
C ASN A 27 -18.74 11.22 -24.39
N PRO A 28 -19.00 12.43 -23.90
CA PRO A 28 -18.02 13.51 -23.95
C PRO A 28 -16.80 13.15 -23.09
N VAL A 29 -15.72 12.78 -23.78
CA VAL A 29 -14.39 12.61 -23.21
C VAL A 29 -13.50 13.67 -23.82
N THR A 30 -13.12 14.66 -23.04
CA THR A 30 -12.12 15.64 -23.47
C THR A 30 -10.76 15.22 -22.92
N THR A 31 -9.86 14.79 -23.79
CA THR A 31 -8.47 14.52 -23.41
C THR A 31 -7.60 15.63 -23.96
N THR A 32 -7.03 16.44 -23.08
CA THR A 32 -6.03 17.44 -23.45
C THR A 32 -4.67 16.96 -22.96
N THR A 33 -3.76 16.66 -23.88
CA THR A 33 -2.36 16.37 -23.55
C THR A 33 -1.51 17.54 -24.05
N THR A 34 -0.88 18.27 -23.15
CA THR A 34 0.09 19.31 -23.48
C THR A 34 1.46 18.81 -23.04
N THR A 35 2.35 18.59 -24.00
CA THR A 35 3.74 18.26 -23.73
C THR A 35 4.60 19.44 -24.15
N THR A 36 5.36 20.01 -23.23
CA THR A 36 6.30 21.10 -23.50
C THR A 36 7.71 20.58 -23.22
N GLU A 37 8.55 20.50 -24.26
CA GLU A 37 9.96 20.11 -24.13
C GLU A 37 10.84 21.35 -24.37
N ASP A 38 11.48 21.84 -23.32
CA ASP A 38 12.46 22.92 -23.35
C ASP A 38 13.65 22.47 -22.49
N PRO A 39 14.89 22.46 -23.01
CA PRO A 39 16.06 22.03 -22.24
C PRO A 39 16.38 22.93 -21.04
N ASP A 40 15.87 24.14 -21.01
CA ASP A 40 16.02 25.10 -19.90
C ASP A 40 14.74 25.22 -19.04
N ASN A 41 13.65 24.51 -19.42
CA ASN A 41 12.36 24.53 -18.72
C ASN A 41 11.76 23.11 -18.58
N PRO A 42 11.01 22.85 -17.50
CA PRO A 42 10.49 21.53 -17.22
C PRO A 42 9.51 21.00 -18.29
N VAL A 43 9.57 19.71 -18.54
CA VAL A 43 8.52 18.99 -19.29
C VAL A 43 7.23 19.01 -18.46
N THR A 44 6.17 19.63 -18.99
CA THR A 44 4.85 19.60 -18.37
C THR A 44 3.90 18.77 -19.21
N THR A 45 3.47 17.62 -18.70
CA THR A 45 2.44 16.79 -19.31
C THR A 45 1.15 16.96 -18.53
N THR A 46 0.13 17.54 -19.16
CA THR A 46 -1.20 17.66 -18.58
C THR A 46 -2.15 16.74 -19.33
N THR A 47 -2.71 15.75 -18.69
CA THR A 47 -3.78 14.91 -19.22
C THR A 47 -5.06 15.20 -18.47
N THR A 48 -6.07 15.73 -19.17
CA THR A 48 -7.40 15.97 -18.61
C THR A 48 -8.38 15.06 -19.30
N THR A 49 -9.07 14.22 -18.56
CA THR A 49 -10.15 13.36 -19.06
C THR A 49 -11.45 13.78 -18.36
N GLU A 50 -12.41 14.27 -19.12
CA GLU A 50 -13.74 14.64 -18.62
C GLU A 50 -14.78 13.67 -19.14
N ASN A 51 -15.53 13.06 -18.25
CA ASN A 51 -16.71 12.25 -18.57
C ASN A 51 -17.84 12.63 -17.60
N PRO A 52 -19.01 13.07 -18.07
CA PRO A 52 -20.12 13.51 -17.22
C PRO A 52 -20.71 12.42 -16.32
N ASP A 53 -20.50 11.14 -16.65
CA ASP A 53 -20.97 9.99 -15.86
C ASP A 53 -19.84 9.35 -15.01
N ASN A 54 -18.62 9.90 -15.07
CA ASN A 54 -17.47 9.40 -14.32
C ASN A 54 -16.56 10.55 -13.87
N PRO A 55 -15.88 10.42 -12.72
CA PRO A 55 -15.07 11.48 -12.16
C PRO A 55 -13.94 11.97 -13.08
N VAL A 56 -13.70 13.26 -13.06
CA VAL A 56 -12.60 13.91 -13.79
C VAL A 56 -11.27 13.53 -13.17
N THR A 57 -10.35 12.98 -13.95
CA THR A 57 -8.97 12.75 -13.54
C THR A 57 -8.05 13.68 -14.30
N THR A 58 -7.40 14.59 -13.59
CA THR A 58 -6.35 15.46 -14.17
C THR A 58 -5.01 15.04 -13.60
N THR A 59 -4.10 14.59 -14.45
CA THR A 59 -2.71 14.30 -14.07
C THR A 59 -1.80 15.35 -14.68
N THR A 60 -1.11 16.13 -13.87
CA THR A 60 -0.08 17.07 -14.31
C THR A 60 1.26 16.59 -13.79
N THR A 61 2.17 16.24 -14.70
CA THR A 61 3.54 15.87 -14.36
C THR A 61 4.45 17.00 -14.84
N THR A 62 5.23 17.57 -13.93
CA THR A 62 6.24 18.61 -14.25
C THR A 62 7.60 18.05 -13.88
N GLU A 63 8.46 17.87 -14.88
CA GLU A 63 9.84 17.42 -14.69
C GLU A 63 10.82 18.58 -14.92
N ASN A 64 11.64 18.87 -13.94
CA ASN A 64 12.75 19.83 -14.03
C ASN A 64 13.95 19.29 -13.25
N SER A 65 15.12 19.31 -13.88
CA SER A 65 16.38 18.83 -13.28
C SER A 65 16.78 19.54 -11.98
N ASP A 66 16.24 20.73 -11.71
CA ASP A 66 16.57 21.55 -10.55
C ASP A 66 15.39 21.73 -9.56
N ASN A 67 14.20 21.21 -9.86
CA ASN A 67 13.01 21.30 -9.01
C ASN A 67 12.31 19.95 -8.83
N PRO A 68 11.65 19.73 -7.69
CA PRO A 68 10.91 18.49 -7.45
C PRO A 68 9.81 18.24 -8.49
N VAL A 69 9.65 16.99 -8.89
CA VAL A 69 8.53 16.57 -9.74
C VAL A 69 7.24 16.72 -8.95
N THR A 70 6.35 17.58 -9.43
CA THR A 70 5.02 17.74 -8.85
C THR A 70 4.01 16.99 -9.69
N THR A 71 3.48 15.89 -9.19
CA THR A 71 2.35 15.20 -9.81
C THR A 71 1.08 15.62 -9.09
N THR A 72 0.23 16.36 -9.78
CA THR A 72 -1.08 16.73 -9.26
C THR A 72 -2.11 15.81 -9.89
N THR A 73 -2.68 14.91 -9.09
CA THR A 73 -3.82 14.09 -9.50
C THR A 73 -5.08 14.68 -8.86
N THR A 74 -5.97 15.23 -9.67
CA THR A 74 -7.28 15.66 -9.23
C THR A 74 -8.27 14.58 -9.60
N THR A 75 -8.80 13.88 -8.62
CA THR A 75 -9.89 12.92 -8.80
C THR A 75 -11.17 13.58 -8.25
N THR A 76 -12.16 13.74 -9.09
CA THR A 76 -13.46 14.27 -8.70
C THR A 76 -14.45 13.11 -8.66
N GLU A 77 -14.79 12.63 -7.48
CA GLU A 77 -15.84 11.62 -7.29
C GLU A 77 -17.24 12.24 -7.17
N ASP A 78 -17.28 13.56 -6.95
CA ASP A 78 -18.51 14.33 -6.80
C ASP A 78 -18.30 15.70 -7.42
N PRO A 79 -19.09 16.08 -8.44
CA PRO A 79 -19.00 17.40 -9.08
C PRO A 79 -19.27 18.56 -8.11
N ASP A 80 -19.97 18.30 -7.02
CA ASP A 80 -20.31 19.31 -5.99
C ASP A 80 -19.21 19.43 -4.89
N ASN A 81 -18.26 18.48 -4.85
CA ASN A 81 -17.19 18.51 -3.85
C ASN A 81 -15.87 17.89 -4.39
N PRO A 82 -15.14 18.61 -5.25
CA PRO A 82 -13.90 18.12 -5.84
C PRO A 82 -12.81 17.91 -4.77
N VAL A 83 -12.27 16.70 -4.68
CA VAL A 83 -11.09 16.38 -3.88
C VAL A 83 -9.85 16.56 -4.74
N THR A 84 -9.02 17.55 -4.42
CA THR A 84 -7.73 17.75 -5.09
C THR A 84 -6.63 17.19 -4.19
N THR A 85 -5.95 16.16 -4.66
CA THR A 85 -4.74 15.64 -3.99
C THR A 85 -3.52 16.08 -4.80
N THR A 86 -2.67 16.89 -4.19
CA THR A 86 -1.38 17.27 -4.78
C THR A 86 -0.29 16.44 -4.11
N THR A 87 0.38 15.61 -4.89
CA THR A 87 1.54 14.85 -4.42
C THR A 87 2.79 15.46 -5.04
N THR A 88 3.69 15.94 -4.21
CA THR A 88 5.00 16.46 -4.63
C THR A 88 6.03 15.41 -4.27
N THR A 89 6.81 14.97 -5.25
CA THR A 89 7.93 14.06 -5.03
C THR A 89 9.24 14.76 -5.38
N THR A 90 10.29 14.48 -4.62
CA THR A 90 11.65 14.84 -5.00
C THR A 90 12.05 14.01 -6.23
N PRO A 91 12.69 14.59 -7.28
CA PRO A 91 13.07 13.85 -8.47
C PRO A 91 13.92 12.61 -8.19
N ALA A 92 13.72 11.55 -8.98
CA ALA A 92 14.58 10.39 -8.94
C ALA A 92 16.02 10.75 -9.35
N VAL A 93 16.99 10.10 -8.73
CA VAL A 93 18.40 10.19 -9.10
C VAL A 93 18.77 8.98 -9.97
N ASP A 94 19.51 9.19 -11.05
CA ASP A 94 20.03 8.10 -11.86
C ASP A 94 20.90 7.16 -10.99
N PRO A 95 20.59 5.85 -10.91
CA PRO A 95 21.35 4.90 -10.13
C PRO A 95 22.85 4.90 -10.45
N SER A 96 23.22 5.20 -11.70
CA SER A 96 24.64 5.28 -12.11
C SER A 96 25.42 6.44 -11.48
N GLU A 97 24.71 7.45 -10.98
CA GLU A 97 25.31 8.62 -10.30
C GLU A 97 25.43 8.45 -8.78
N VAL A 98 24.76 7.45 -8.21
CA VAL A 98 24.77 7.20 -6.78
C VAL A 98 26.09 6.54 -6.35
N ASP A 99 26.69 7.09 -5.28
CA ASP A 99 27.87 6.54 -4.61
C ASP A 99 27.46 5.70 -3.39
N SER A 100 26.53 6.21 -2.55
CA SER A 100 26.04 5.48 -1.38
C SER A 100 24.62 5.86 -1.01
N ILE A 101 23.94 4.96 -0.30
CA ILE A 101 22.56 5.11 0.17
C ILE A 101 22.53 4.84 1.68
N ALA A 102 22.02 5.83 2.44
CA ALA A 102 21.72 5.66 3.85
C ALA A 102 20.19 5.69 4.05
N VAL A 103 19.66 4.77 4.85
CA VAL A 103 18.24 4.63 5.11
C VAL A 103 17.99 4.70 6.62
N GLU A 104 17.05 5.55 7.02
CA GLU A 104 16.50 5.56 8.37
C GLU A 104 15.20 4.77 8.37
N THR A 105 15.18 3.67 9.10
CA THR A 105 13.98 2.84 9.24
C THR A 105 13.09 3.37 10.35
N VAL A 106 11.78 3.20 10.19
CA VAL A 106 10.83 3.40 11.29
C VAL A 106 11.19 2.39 12.38
N ALA A 107 11.41 2.86 13.61
CA ALA A 107 11.83 2.01 14.71
C ALA A 107 10.78 0.93 14.95
N ALA A 108 11.16 -0.32 14.70
CA ALA A 108 10.38 -1.51 15.04
C ALA A 108 10.54 -1.79 16.55
N GLU A 109 10.25 -0.82 17.41
CA GLU A 109 10.02 -1.16 18.80
C GLU A 109 8.86 -2.15 18.84
N ALA A 110 8.95 -3.15 19.71
CA ALA A 110 7.88 -4.14 19.88
C ALA A 110 6.51 -3.50 20.14
N SER A 111 6.49 -2.25 20.57
CA SER A 111 5.30 -1.40 20.72
C SER A 111 4.84 -0.68 19.45
N ASN A 112 5.69 -0.49 18.44
CA ASN A 112 5.42 0.30 17.22
C ASN A 112 5.75 -0.47 15.94
N GLY A 113 5.89 -1.79 15.98
CA GLY A 113 6.20 -2.62 14.82
C GLY A 113 5.27 -2.35 13.64
N VAL A 114 5.80 -2.50 12.45
CA VAL A 114 5.03 -2.38 11.22
C VAL A 114 4.47 -3.75 10.86
N TYR A 115 3.15 -3.82 10.66
CA TYR A 115 2.42 -5.06 10.44
C TYR A 115 1.80 -5.08 9.06
N PHE A 116 1.82 -6.25 8.44
CA PHE A 116 1.19 -6.50 7.16
C PHE A 116 0.40 -7.80 7.20
N SER A 117 -0.73 -7.85 6.51
CA SER A 117 -1.32 -9.12 6.12
C SER A 117 -0.64 -9.62 4.85
N LYS A 118 -0.64 -10.95 4.64
CA LYS A 118 0.10 -11.57 3.52
C LYS A 118 -0.42 -11.18 2.14
N ASP A 119 -1.65 -10.72 2.05
CA ASP A 119 -2.37 -10.30 0.84
C ASP A 119 -2.21 -8.81 0.50
N LYS A 120 -1.52 -8.05 1.35
CA LYS A 120 -1.17 -6.65 1.11
C LYS A 120 0.22 -6.51 0.50
N ALA A 121 0.46 -5.44 -0.22
CA ALA A 121 1.81 -5.03 -0.61
C ALA A 121 2.52 -4.35 0.57
N PHE A 122 3.85 -4.43 0.60
CA PHE A 122 4.63 -3.56 1.47
C PHE A 122 4.53 -2.11 0.99
N ASN A 123 4.42 -1.20 1.92
CA ASN A 123 4.46 0.23 1.68
C ASN A 123 5.77 0.77 2.28
N ALA A 124 6.61 1.39 1.46
CA ALA A 124 7.95 1.80 1.88
C ALA A 124 7.91 2.89 2.95
N SER A 125 7.00 3.85 2.83
CA SER A 125 6.84 4.94 3.79
C SER A 125 6.33 4.48 5.17
N ASP A 126 5.73 3.30 5.27
CA ASP A 126 5.41 2.68 6.57
C ASP A 126 6.65 2.14 7.29
N LEU A 127 7.70 1.83 6.54
CA LEU A 127 8.92 1.14 7.03
C LEU A 127 10.13 2.06 7.12
N ILE A 128 10.12 3.15 6.36
CA ILE A 128 11.28 4.03 6.14
C ILE A 128 10.84 5.46 6.38
N SER A 129 11.58 6.18 7.19
CA SER A 129 11.34 7.60 7.48
C SER A 129 12.18 8.54 6.62
N SER A 130 13.33 8.07 6.12
CA SER A 130 14.23 8.86 5.29
C SER A 130 15.16 7.99 4.46
N VAL A 131 15.44 8.42 3.24
CA VAL A 131 16.45 7.83 2.35
C VAL A 131 17.37 8.96 1.89
N LYS A 132 18.66 8.86 2.19
CA LYS A 132 19.68 9.82 1.75
C LYS A 132 20.61 9.18 0.73
N LEU A 133 20.62 9.73 -0.48
CA LEU A 133 21.55 9.39 -1.54
C LEU A 133 22.74 10.34 -1.49
N THR A 134 23.96 9.81 -1.51
CA THR A 134 25.18 10.56 -1.76
C THR A 134 25.64 10.26 -3.18
N LEU A 135 25.82 11.30 -3.99
CA LEU A 135 26.20 11.16 -5.38
C LEU A 135 27.73 11.14 -5.53
N LYS A 136 28.23 10.58 -6.64
CA LYS A 136 29.67 10.54 -6.98
C LYS A 136 30.34 11.91 -7.06
N ASN A 137 29.56 12.99 -7.29
CA ASN A 137 30.05 14.37 -7.27
C ASN A 137 30.00 14.99 -5.86
N GLY A 138 29.58 14.25 -4.82
CA GLY A 138 29.48 14.70 -3.44
C GLY A 138 28.17 15.45 -3.11
N LYS A 139 27.26 15.65 -4.07
CA LYS A 139 25.92 16.19 -3.78
C LYS A 139 25.07 15.18 -3.02
N GLU A 140 24.19 15.63 -2.16
CA GLU A 140 23.24 14.79 -1.45
C GLU A 140 21.80 15.06 -1.92
N THR A 141 21.00 14.02 -1.98
CA THR A 141 19.54 14.09 -2.19
C THR A 141 18.86 13.31 -1.07
N VAL A 142 17.81 13.88 -0.49
CA VAL A 142 17.07 13.26 0.62
C VAL A 142 15.61 13.09 0.21
N TYR A 143 15.09 11.88 0.42
CA TYR A 143 13.68 11.57 0.33
C TYR A 143 13.18 11.36 1.76
N ASP A 144 12.38 12.27 2.27
CA ASP A 144 11.80 12.25 3.62
C ASP A 144 10.27 12.43 3.61
N ASP A 145 9.69 12.49 2.43
CA ASP A 145 8.25 12.44 2.23
C ASP A 145 7.78 11.05 1.78
N ALA A 146 6.57 10.67 2.18
CA ALA A 146 6.01 9.36 1.90
C ALA A 146 5.94 9.05 0.40
N ALA A 147 5.57 10.03 -0.42
CA ALA A 147 5.38 9.84 -1.84
C ALA A 147 6.69 9.52 -2.57
N SER A 148 7.79 10.24 -2.24
CA SER A 148 9.12 9.97 -2.78
C SER A 148 9.65 8.62 -2.31
N ILE A 149 9.46 8.28 -1.02
CA ILE A 149 9.90 6.99 -0.47
C ILE A 149 9.16 5.86 -1.18
N ASP A 150 7.83 5.93 -1.32
CA ASP A 150 7.03 4.90 -1.99
C ASP A 150 7.30 4.80 -3.49
N ALA A 151 7.67 5.91 -4.13
CA ALA A 151 8.02 5.91 -5.56
C ALA A 151 9.37 5.26 -5.86
N TYR A 152 10.36 5.38 -4.95
CA TYR A 152 11.74 5.05 -5.24
C TYR A 152 12.34 3.91 -4.42
N ILE A 153 11.59 3.36 -3.47
CA ILE A 153 12.01 2.19 -2.70
C ILE A 153 11.13 0.99 -3.05
N GLY A 154 11.77 -0.03 -3.59
CA GLY A 154 11.13 -1.30 -3.91
C GLY A 154 11.54 -2.41 -2.94
N PHE A 155 10.77 -3.49 -2.95
CA PHE A 155 10.97 -4.69 -2.14
C PHE A 155 11.31 -5.89 -3.02
N LYS A 156 12.27 -6.73 -2.58
CA LYS A 156 12.60 -7.97 -3.29
C LYS A 156 11.59 -9.09 -3.08
N SER A 157 10.76 -8.97 -2.05
CA SER A 157 9.74 -9.95 -1.71
C SER A 157 8.45 -9.26 -1.32
N THR A 158 7.33 -9.88 -1.58
CA THR A 158 6.00 -9.48 -1.12
C THR A 158 5.75 -9.98 0.32
N PRO A 159 4.77 -9.43 1.05
CA PRO A 159 4.34 -9.99 2.34
C PRO A 159 3.95 -11.46 2.23
N GLY A 160 3.24 -11.86 1.18
CA GLY A 160 2.86 -13.25 0.94
C GLY A 160 4.06 -14.19 0.76
N GLU A 161 5.11 -13.74 0.07
CA GLU A 161 6.33 -14.53 -0.12
C GLU A 161 7.08 -14.73 1.20
N VAL A 162 7.26 -13.68 2.02
CA VAL A 162 7.93 -13.84 3.31
C VAL A 162 7.10 -14.69 4.27
N TYR A 163 5.77 -14.55 4.29
CA TYR A 163 4.88 -15.40 5.06
C TYR A 163 5.01 -16.87 4.65
N LYS A 164 5.03 -17.13 3.34
CA LYS A 164 5.19 -18.47 2.78
C LYS A 164 6.47 -19.15 3.25
N THR A 165 7.56 -18.42 3.48
CA THR A 165 8.80 -19.01 4.00
C THR A 165 8.60 -19.68 5.35
N VAL A 166 7.78 -19.09 6.23
CA VAL A 166 7.46 -19.65 7.55
C VAL A 166 6.55 -20.86 7.42
N VAL A 167 5.52 -20.79 6.57
CA VAL A 167 4.62 -21.92 6.30
C VAL A 167 5.41 -23.12 5.76
N ASP A 168 6.25 -22.90 4.76
CA ASP A 168 7.06 -23.95 4.14
C ASP A 168 8.10 -24.54 5.11
N ALA A 169 8.69 -23.71 5.97
CA ALA A 169 9.61 -24.17 7.00
C ALA A 169 8.88 -25.07 8.03
N ASN A 170 7.72 -24.63 8.51
CA ASN A 170 6.92 -25.40 9.46
C ASN A 170 6.41 -26.73 8.88
N ALA A 171 6.02 -26.73 7.60
CA ALA A 171 5.56 -27.93 6.90
C ALA A 171 6.62 -29.04 6.80
N LYS A 172 7.91 -28.66 6.79
CA LYS A 172 9.03 -29.62 6.74
C LYS A 172 9.37 -30.24 8.08
N LEU A 173 8.84 -29.69 9.17
CA LEU A 173 9.08 -30.24 10.52
C LEU A 173 8.24 -31.51 10.77
N ALA A 174 8.74 -32.39 11.61
CA ALA A 174 7.93 -33.50 12.14
C ALA A 174 6.80 -32.95 13.01
N ASP A 175 5.65 -33.65 13.05
CA ASP A 175 4.44 -33.13 13.73
C ASP A 175 4.67 -32.71 15.19
N LYS A 176 5.54 -33.39 15.92
CA LYS A 176 5.92 -33.07 17.29
C LYS A 176 6.75 -31.78 17.43
N ASP A 177 7.37 -31.32 16.32
CA ASP A 177 8.30 -30.18 16.28
C ASP A 177 7.65 -28.97 15.58
N LYS A 178 6.43 -29.11 15.05
CA LYS A 178 5.70 -28.03 14.42
C LYS A 178 5.39 -26.92 15.42
N VAL A 179 5.60 -25.68 14.98
CA VAL A 179 5.25 -24.51 15.79
C VAL A 179 3.73 -24.27 15.71
N GLY A 180 3.14 -23.87 16.84
CA GLY A 180 1.71 -23.60 16.93
C GLY A 180 1.32 -22.18 16.50
N LYS A 181 2.31 -21.36 16.12
CA LYS A 181 2.11 -19.98 15.66
C LYS A 181 2.81 -19.78 14.33
N ILE A 182 2.05 -19.33 13.32
CA ILE A 182 2.50 -19.15 11.93
C ILE A 182 2.43 -17.68 11.59
N TYR A 183 3.54 -17.00 11.67
CA TYR A 183 3.72 -15.61 11.24
C TYR A 183 5.18 -15.36 10.90
N TYR A 184 5.44 -14.41 10.01
CA TYR A 184 6.80 -13.93 9.73
C TYR A 184 7.12 -12.76 10.66
N GLN A 185 8.33 -12.72 11.17
CA GLN A 185 8.92 -11.56 11.81
C GLN A 185 10.39 -11.49 11.41
N GLY A 186 10.79 -10.39 10.80
CA GLY A 186 12.18 -10.20 10.37
C GLY A 186 12.36 -9.05 9.41
N GLY A 187 13.59 -8.84 8.97
CA GLY A 187 13.94 -7.81 8.01
C GLY A 187 13.58 -8.22 6.58
N VAL A 188 13.22 -7.25 5.76
CA VAL A 188 12.96 -7.42 4.32
C VAL A 188 14.02 -6.72 3.50
N ASP A 189 14.39 -7.32 2.36
CA ASP A 189 15.35 -6.75 1.42
C ASP A 189 14.68 -5.67 0.59
N ILE A 190 15.34 -4.50 0.54
CA ILE A 190 14.88 -3.33 -0.22
C ILE A 190 15.92 -2.92 -1.27
N TYR A 191 15.47 -2.12 -2.23
CA TYR A 191 16.34 -1.55 -3.26
C TYR A 191 15.85 -0.16 -3.67
N TYR A 192 16.77 0.67 -4.13
CA TYR A 192 16.46 1.94 -4.77
C TYR A 192 16.17 1.72 -6.27
N THR A 193 15.18 2.44 -6.79
CA THR A 193 14.78 2.47 -8.21
C THR A 193 14.34 3.87 -8.62
N THR A 194 14.39 4.17 -9.92
CA THR A 194 13.79 5.41 -10.46
C THR A 194 12.29 5.29 -10.71
N GLY A 195 11.70 4.11 -10.50
CA GLY A 195 10.30 3.85 -10.83
C GLY A 195 10.06 3.60 -12.33
N VAL A 196 11.07 3.72 -13.17
CA VAL A 196 10.97 3.46 -14.62
C VAL A 196 11.25 1.99 -14.90
N GLU A 197 10.35 1.32 -15.61
CA GLU A 197 10.53 -0.09 -15.98
C GLU A 197 11.80 -0.31 -16.79
N GLY A 198 12.61 -1.27 -16.35
CA GLY A 198 13.90 -1.62 -17.00
C GLY A 198 15.06 -0.73 -16.59
N SER A 199 14.89 0.23 -15.69
CA SER A 199 16.00 0.99 -15.11
C SER A 199 16.84 0.12 -14.16
N ASP A 200 18.11 0.50 -13.99
CA ASP A 200 18.98 -0.13 -13.00
C ASP A 200 18.43 0.07 -11.58
N THR A 201 18.71 -0.88 -10.70
CA THR A 201 18.37 -0.83 -9.29
C THR A 201 19.59 -0.95 -8.41
N ILE A 202 19.58 -0.33 -7.23
CA ILE A 202 20.66 -0.44 -6.25
C ILE A 202 20.15 -1.16 -5.02
N ALA A 203 20.74 -2.30 -4.67
CA ALA A 203 20.44 -2.99 -3.43
C ALA A 203 20.83 -2.13 -2.22
N ILE A 204 19.99 -2.10 -1.22
CA ILE A 204 20.20 -1.36 0.03
C ILE A 204 20.47 -2.36 1.14
N ASP A 205 21.54 -2.14 1.91
CA ASP A 205 21.93 -3.04 3.01
C ASP A 205 20.99 -2.99 4.21
N ALA A 206 20.28 -1.87 4.40
CA ALA A 206 19.26 -1.75 5.45
C ALA A 206 18.12 -2.74 5.21
N LYS A 207 17.66 -3.37 6.30
CA LYS A 207 16.55 -4.34 6.28
C LYS A 207 15.49 -3.89 7.28
N PRO A 208 14.49 -3.13 6.84
CA PRO A 208 13.37 -2.77 7.69
C PRO A 208 12.71 -4.03 8.27
N GLU A 209 12.41 -4.01 9.55
CA GLU A 209 11.69 -5.12 10.20
C GLU A 209 10.20 -5.04 9.94
N VAL A 210 9.60 -6.20 9.68
CA VAL A 210 8.16 -6.37 9.46
C VAL A 210 7.64 -7.56 10.24
N ALA A 211 6.34 -7.53 10.53
CA ALA A 211 5.59 -8.69 10.98
C ALA A 211 4.44 -8.95 10.01
N VAL A 212 4.33 -10.19 9.53
CA VAL A 212 3.33 -10.58 8.53
C VAL A 212 2.58 -11.81 9.00
N ALA A 213 1.25 -11.76 8.94
CA ALA A 213 0.38 -12.88 9.25
C ALA A 213 -0.77 -12.98 8.22
N LEU A 214 -1.54 -14.05 8.34
CA LEU A 214 -2.73 -14.27 7.52
C LEU A 214 -3.86 -13.39 8.06
N LYS A 215 -4.51 -12.61 7.19
CA LYS A 215 -5.69 -11.82 7.54
C LYS A 215 -6.79 -12.72 8.09
N GLY A 216 -7.38 -12.33 9.21
CA GLY A 216 -8.42 -13.10 9.89
C GLY A 216 -7.93 -14.29 10.74
N ASP A 217 -6.65 -14.65 10.70
CA ASP A 217 -6.07 -15.72 11.53
C ASP A 217 -5.71 -15.17 12.93
N THR A 218 -6.74 -15.00 13.74
CA THR A 218 -6.65 -14.39 15.07
C THR A 218 -5.82 -15.24 16.04
N ASN A 219 -5.83 -16.55 15.88
CA ASN A 219 -5.04 -17.44 16.72
C ASN A 219 -3.65 -17.75 16.15
N LEU A 220 -3.32 -17.25 14.95
CA LEU A 220 -2.07 -17.42 14.23
C LEU A 220 -1.71 -18.88 13.95
N ASN A 221 -2.69 -19.76 13.72
CA ASN A 221 -2.42 -21.17 13.41
C ASN A 221 -2.14 -21.45 11.93
N GLY A 222 -2.20 -20.42 11.08
CA GLY A 222 -1.99 -20.45 9.64
C GLY A 222 -3.25 -20.80 8.86
N LYS A 223 -4.43 -20.67 9.48
CA LYS A 223 -5.74 -20.88 8.85
C LYS A 223 -6.71 -19.81 9.34
N VAL A 224 -7.73 -19.57 8.56
CA VAL A 224 -8.88 -18.77 8.99
C VAL A 224 -10.06 -19.71 9.16
N ASP A 225 -10.55 -19.85 10.40
CA ASP A 225 -11.65 -20.73 10.73
C ASP A 225 -12.62 -20.15 11.79
N ASN A 226 -13.58 -20.94 12.23
CA ASN A 226 -14.57 -20.50 13.21
C ASN A 226 -13.98 -20.14 14.59
N ASP A 227 -12.81 -20.67 14.93
CA ASP A 227 -12.16 -20.39 16.21
C ASP A 227 -11.60 -18.96 16.21
N ASP A 228 -11.16 -18.45 15.05
CA ASP A 228 -10.70 -17.07 14.86
C ASP A 228 -11.85 -16.08 15.02
N ALA A 229 -12.97 -16.35 14.36
CA ALA A 229 -14.18 -15.54 14.51
C ALA A 229 -14.66 -15.52 15.97
N LEU A 230 -14.64 -16.66 16.66
CA LEU A 230 -15.02 -16.75 18.06
C LEU A 230 -14.05 -15.96 18.97
N GLN A 231 -12.76 -16.02 18.68
CA GLN A 231 -11.76 -15.29 19.45
C GLN A 231 -11.92 -13.77 19.27
N THR A 232 -12.15 -13.31 18.03
CA THR A 232 -12.43 -11.91 17.70
C THR A 232 -13.69 -11.42 18.40
N LEU A 233 -14.78 -12.18 18.33
CA LEU A 233 -16.03 -11.85 19.01
C LEU A 233 -15.88 -11.81 20.55
N THR A 234 -15.07 -12.73 21.09
CA THR A 234 -14.78 -12.76 22.53
C THR A 234 -14.00 -11.54 22.98
N TYR A 235 -13.01 -11.12 22.19
CA TYR A 235 -12.26 -9.88 22.43
C TYR A 235 -13.22 -8.67 22.47
N TYR A 236 -13.99 -8.49 21.39
CA TYR A 236 -15.00 -7.44 21.28
C TYR A 236 -15.96 -7.42 22.46
N SER A 237 -16.52 -8.58 22.82
CA SER A 237 -17.50 -8.70 23.89
C SER A 237 -16.91 -8.30 25.24
N ASN A 238 -15.68 -8.68 25.53
CA ASN A 238 -14.98 -8.33 26.77
C ASN A 238 -14.68 -6.83 26.83
N VAL A 239 -14.20 -6.23 25.74
CA VAL A 239 -13.98 -4.78 25.66
C VAL A 239 -15.28 -4.03 25.88
N ASN A 240 -16.36 -4.44 25.23
CA ASN A 240 -17.67 -3.79 25.31
C ASN A 240 -18.33 -3.95 26.68
N ALA A 241 -18.05 -5.05 27.38
CA ALA A 241 -18.48 -5.26 28.78
C ALA A 241 -17.64 -4.44 29.79
N GLY A 242 -16.65 -3.67 29.34
CA GLY A 242 -15.80 -2.85 30.19
C GLY A 242 -14.77 -3.67 30.99
N ALA A 243 -14.43 -4.88 30.54
CA ALA A 243 -13.37 -5.67 31.14
C ALA A 243 -12.03 -4.93 31.03
N LYS A 244 -11.22 -5.02 32.08
CA LYS A 244 -9.89 -4.42 32.12
C LYS A 244 -8.86 -5.39 31.56
N ASP A 245 -7.82 -4.84 30.93
CA ASP A 245 -6.67 -5.62 30.42
C ASP A 245 -7.08 -6.71 29.40
N VAL A 246 -8.06 -6.42 28.54
CA VAL A 246 -8.49 -7.35 27.50
C VAL A 246 -7.35 -7.51 26.50
N ALA A 247 -7.04 -8.75 26.14
CA ALA A 247 -6.00 -9.10 25.20
C ALA A 247 -6.41 -10.34 24.39
N PHE A 248 -5.93 -10.41 23.14
CA PHE A 248 -6.11 -11.60 22.30
C PHE A 248 -5.28 -12.78 22.77
N THR A 249 -4.08 -12.51 23.28
CA THR A 249 -3.12 -13.56 23.66
C THR A 249 -2.87 -13.58 25.15
N ALA A 250 -2.67 -14.79 25.72
CA ALA A 250 -2.27 -14.94 27.10
C ALA A 250 -0.87 -14.32 27.40
N THR A 251 -0.10 -14.06 26.35
CA THR A 251 1.27 -13.52 26.43
C THR A 251 1.34 -12.03 26.11
N ALA A 252 0.22 -11.33 26.01
CA ALA A 252 0.17 -9.90 25.67
C ALA A 252 1.13 -9.03 26.51
N LYS A 253 1.28 -9.33 27.79
CA LYS A 253 2.18 -8.61 28.70
C LYS A 253 3.66 -8.92 28.48
N THR A 254 3.99 -10.05 27.87
CA THR A 254 5.37 -10.52 27.65
C THR A 254 5.77 -10.49 26.18
N ASN A 255 4.81 -10.43 25.29
CA ASN A 255 5.01 -10.34 23.85
C ASN A 255 4.00 -9.34 23.24
N ALA A 256 4.31 -8.06 23.39
CA ALA A 256 3.48 -6.96 22.88
C ALA A 256 3.40 -6.95 21.33
N LEU A 257 4.47 -7.38 20.64
CA LEU A 257 4.47 -7.50 19.18
C LEU A 257 3.42 -8.49 18.71
N LEU A 258 3.38 -9.68 19.34
CA LEU A 258 2.41 -10.72 18.97
C LEU A 258 0.98 -10.25 19.19
N GLU A 259 0.71 -9.58 20.30
CA GLU A 259 -0.61 -9.00 20.58
C GLU A 259 -1.03 -7.99 19.52
N LYS A 260 -0.14 -7.09 19.11
CA LYS A 260 -0.39 -6.09 18.08
C LYS A 260 -0.61 -6.72 16.71
N LEU A 261 0.14 -7.75 16.37
CA LEU A 261 -0.04 -8.48 15.12
C LEU A 261 -1.40 -9.18 15.08
N VAL A 262 -1.79 -9.85 16.18
CA VAL A 262 -3.10 -10.49 16.27
C VAL A 262 -4.23 -9.47 16.17
N TYR A 263 -4.10 -8.34 16.86
CA TYR A 263 -5.07 -7.24 16.74
C TYR A 263 -5.22 -6.79 15.29
N PHE A 264 -4.09 -6.53 14.61
CA PHE A 264 -4.06 -6.06 13.22
C PHE A 264 -4.77 -7.02 12.25
N VAL A 265 -4.49 -8.33 12.33
CA VAL A 265 -5.12 -9.30 11.43
C VAL A 265 -6.56 -9.64 11.80
N SER A 266 -6.98 -9.34 13.04
CA SER A 266 -8.36 -9.56 13.51
C SER A 266 -9.30 -8.41 13.18
N ASP A 267 -8.78 -7.21 12.95
CA ASP A 267 -9.49 -6.06 12.41
C ASP A 267 -9.63 -6.25 10.88
N ALA A 268 -10.62 -7.06 10.51
CA ALA A 268 -10.71 -7.58 9.15
C ALA A 268 -11.10 -6.54 8.11
N ASP A 269 -11.79 -5.47 8.49
CA ASP A 269 -12.24 -4.42 7.57
C ASP A 269 -11.22 -3.29 7.39
N THR A 270 -10.48 -2.92 8.44
CA THR A 270 -9.55 -1.79 8.39
C THR A 270 -8.08 -2.16 8.63
N GLU A 271 -7.78 -3.33 9.21
CA GLU A 271 -6.41 -3.77 9.54
C GLU A 271 -5.65 -2.69 10.32
N SER A 272 -6.28 -2.16 11.37
CA SER A 272 -5.71 -1.07 12.15
C SER A 272 -4.67 -1.56 13.17
N LYS A 273 -3.72 -0.69 13.45
CA LYS A 273 -2.66 -0.97 14.44
C LYS A 273 -3.19 -0.67 15.84
N LEU A 274 -3.00 -1.59 16.78
CA LEU A 274 -3.36 -1.40 18.18
C LEU A 274 -2.67 -0.15 18.75
N GLY A 275 -3.44 0.72 19.39
CA GLY A 275 -2.95 1.98 19.96
C GLY A 275 -2.96 3.17 18.98
N THR A 276 -3.48 3.01 17.77
CA THR A 276 -3.82 4.14 16.91
C THR A 276 -5.16 4.71 17.36
N ASP A 277 -5.15 5.95 17.80
CA ASP A 277 -6.29 6.65 18.42
C ASP A 277 -7.38 7.05 17.44
N SER A 278 -7.89 6.21 16.60
CA SER A 278 -9.10 6.56 15.88
C SER A 278 -10.28 5.77 16.41
N LYS A 279 -11.35 6.50 16.72
CA LYS A 279 -12.61 5.92 17.23
C LYS A 279 -13.27 4.94 16.27
N ASP A 280 -12.83 4.96 15.00
CA ASP A 280 -13.38 4.17 13.91
C ASP A 280 -12.58 2.90 13.63
N LYS A 281 -11.56 2.62 14.43
CA LYS A 281 -10.60 1.49 14.23
C LYS A 281 -10.61 0.57 15.44
N LEU A 282 -11.74 0.09 15.81
CA LEU A 282 -11.90 -0.84 16.91
C LEU A 282 -12.36 -2.19 16.39
N ILE A 283 -11.81 -3.25 16.96
CA ILE A 283 -12.38 -4.59 16.75
C ILE A 283 -13.86 -4.55 17.13
N THR A 284 -14.71 -4.96 16.22
CA THR A 284 -16.17 -4.97 16.35
C THR A 284 -16.74 -6.38 16.17
N ASN A 285 -18.05 -6.51 16.27
CA ASN A 285 -18.73 -7.76 15.93
C ASN A 285 -18.69 -8.01 14.40
N ASP A 286 -18.55 -6.97 13.59
CA ASP A 286 -18.52 -7.08 12.13
C ASP A 286 -17.23 -7.77 11.67
N ASP A 287 -16.10 -7.52 12.34
CA ASP A 287 -14.86 -8.25 12.08
C ASP A 287 -15.02 -9.76 12.28
N ALA A 288 -15.63 -10.15 13.39
CA ALA A 288 -15.93 -11.55 13.64
C ALA A 288 -16.88 -12.15 12.59
N LEU A 289 -17.86 -11.35 12.12
CA LEU A 289 -18.80 -11.77 11.08
C LEU A 289 -18.09 -11.92 9.72
N PHE A 290 -17.19 -11.01 9.38
CA PHE A 290 -16.38 -11.10 8.15
C PHE A 290 -15.48 -12.34 8.17
N ILE A 291 -14.78 -12.60 9.26
CA ILE A 291 -13.94 -13.80 9.43
C ILE A 291 -14.79 -15.08 9.30
N LEU A 292 -15.95 -15.13 9.95
CA LEU A 292 -16.85 -16.28 9.87
C LEU A 292 -17.42 -16.48 8.44
N THR A 293 -17.75 -15.38 7.77
CA THR A 293 -18.27 -15.41 6.38
C THR A 293 -17.19 -15.88 5.43
N TYR A 294 -15.97 -15.41 5.56
CA TYR A 294 -14.83 -15.87 4.78
C TYR A 294 -14.61 -17.38 4.96
N TYR A 295 -14.55 -17.86 6.20
CA TYR A 295 -14.46 -19.29 6.50
C TYR A 295 -15.60 -20.11 5.88
N ALA A 296 -16.84 -19.63 6.02
CA ALA A 296 -18.00 -20.32 5.48
C ALA A 296 -17.93 -20.46 3.94
N GLN A 297 -17.45 -19.44 3.23
CA GLN A 297 -17.27 -19.48 1.79
C GLN A 297 -16.16 -20.45 1.39
N GLN A 298 -15.03 -20.45 2.10
CA GLN A 298 -13.97 -21.44 1.87
C GLN A 298 -14.47 -22.87 2.11
N TYR A 299 -15.21 -23.11 3.19
CA TYR A 299 -15.77 -24.41 3.52
C TYR A 299 -16.83 -24.88 2.49
N ALA A 300 -17.62 -23.95 1.95
CA ALA A 300 -18.57 -24.21 0.88
C ALA A 300 -17.91 -24.52 -0.47
N GLY A 301 -16.58 -24.45 -0.56
CA GLY A 301 -15.80 -24.76 -1.75
C GLY A 301 -15.77 -23.63 -2.77
N ASN A 302 -15.91 -22.37 -2.32
CA ASN A 302 -15.61 -21.20 -3.14
C ASN A 302 -14.16 -21.32 -3.66
N LYS A 303 -13.98 -21.08 -4.98
CA LYS A 303 -12.69 -21.24 -5.66
C LYS A 303 -12.05 -19.90 -6.02
N ASP A 304 -12.66 -18.80 -5.60
CA ASP A 304 -12.05 -17.48 -5.78
C ASP A 304 -10.70 -17.44 -5.04
N ASP A 305 -9.78 -16.67 -5.57
CA ASP A 305 -8.53 -16.42 -4.84
C ASP A 305 -8.85 -15.67 -3.54
N GLU A 306 -7.91 -15.71 -2.63
CA GLU A 306 -8.09 -15.20 -1.28
C GLU A 306 -8.40 -13.70 -1.22
N GLU A 307 -7.74 -12.91 -2.07
CA GLU A 307 -7.94 -11.47 -2.15
C GLU A 307 -9.35 -11.13 -2.67
N THR A 308 -9.77 -11.77 -3.75
CA THR A 308 -11.13 -11.65 -4.30
C THR A 308 -12.16 -12.05 -3.26
N LEU A 309 -11.94 -13.17 -2.55
CA LEU A 309 -12.85 -13.64 -1.52
C LEU A 309 -12.99 -12.65 -0.37
N TRP A 310 -11.90 -12.09 0.13
CA TRP A 310 -11.95 -11.04 1.16
C TRP A 310 -12.66 -9.78 0.66
N THR A 311 -12.39 -9.35 -0.56
CA THR A 311 -13.07 -8.20 -1.18
C THR A 311 -14.58 -8.40 -1.21
N ASP A 312 -15.04 -9.57 -1.66
CA ASP A 312 -16.46 -9.93 -1.72
C ASP A 312 -17.12 -10.03 -0.33
N VAL A 313 -16.39 -10.55 0.66
CA VAL A 313 -16.85 -10.64 2.05
C VAL A 313 -17.02 -9.22 2.63
N LEU A 314 -16.04 -8.36 2.50
CA LEU A 314 -16.08 -6.98 3.02
C LEU A 314 -17.14 -6.12 2.31
N ALA A 315 -17.41 -6.38 1.03
CA ALA A 315 -18.51 -5.77 0.28
C ALA A 315 -19.90 -6.33 0.65
N ASN A 316 -20.00 -7.20 1.66
CA ASN A 316 -21.24 -7.87 2.10
C ASN A 316 -21.97 -8.66 0.99
N LYS A 317 -21.24 -9.11 -0.04
CA LYS A 317 -21.81 -9.82 -1.18
C LYS A 317 -22.56 -11.11 -0.79
N TYR A 318 -22.16 -11.72 0.33
CA TYR A 318 -22.74 -12.99 0.81
C TYR A 318 -23.79 -12.79 1.93
N LEU A 319 -23.86 -11.63 2.56
CA LEU A 319 -24.76 -11.36 3.68
C LEU A 319 -26.12 -10.77 3.24
N ASN A 320 -26.19 -10.16 2.06
CA ASN A 320 -27.38 -9.48 1.53
C ASN A 320 -28.09 -10.26 0.42
N LYS A 321 -28.07 -11.58 0.43
CA LYS A 321 -28.88 -12.39 -0.48
C LYS A 321 -30.24 -12.65 0.14
N ASP A 322 -31.17 -11.71 -0.11
CA ASP A 322 -32.62 -11.95 0.00
C ASP A 322 -33.12 -12.69 -1.26
#